data_4e41545756b8376ca2fdcc9cf1a72f02
#
_entry.id   4e41545756b8376ca2fdcc9cf1a72f02
#
_cell.length_a   1.000
_cell.length_b   1.000
_cell.length_c   1.000
_cell.angle_alpha   90.00
_cell.angle_beta   90.00
_cell.angle_gamma   90.00
#
_symmetry.space_group_name_H-M   'P 1'
#
loop_
_entity.id
_entity.type
_entity.pdbx_description
1 polymer ?
#
loop_
_entity_poly.entity_id
_entity_poly.type
_entity_poly.pdbx_seq_one_letter_code
_entity_poly.pdbx_strand_id
1 'polypeptide(L)'
;ELISQVTPQSIRLRKPLALPAEGMSEYEFAAHIRELADRNQPYRSFIGMGYYPSAVPAVVTRNVFENPAWYTSYTPYQAEISQGRLEALLNFQTAVISLTGMEIGNCSLLDEGTAAAEAMAMMFSLRSRDAVREGRNQLFVDRNIFPQTLDVLLTRSEPFGIELIVDDYDEYEFTGREFGAIVQYPAADGRVRNYADSTAAAHAKGALVT
;
A
#
# COMPACT_ATOMS: atom_id res chain seq x y z
N GLU A 1 19.51 -34.44 -19.56
CA GLU A 1 20.66 -34.16 -20.46
C GLU A 1 20.73 -32.64 -20.76
N LEU A 2 19.68 -32.01 -21.29
CA LEU A 2 19.63 -30.58 -21.61
C LEU A 2 20.02 -29.68 -20.43
N ILE A 3 19.41 -29.88 -19.23
CA ILE A 3 19.73 -29.11 -18.01
C ILE A 3 21.24 -29.18 -17.70
N SER A 4 21.87 -30.35 -17.92
CA SER A 4 23.30 -30.54 -17.67
C SER A 4 24.20 -29.81 -18.65
N GLN A 5 23.69 -29.49 -19.82
CA GLN A 5 24.43 -28.78 -20.88
C GLN A 5 24.31 -27.25 -20.72
N VAL A 6 23.13 -26.76 -20.32
CA VAL A 6 22.83 -25.31 -20.29
C VAL A 6 23.03 -24.66 -18.92
N THR A 7 23.03 -25.45 -17.83
CA THR A 7 23.20 -24.91 -16.48
C THR A 7 24.65 -25.02 -16.02
N PRO A 8 25.32 -23.89 -15.72
CA PRO A 8 26.69 -23.93 -15.19
C PRO A 8 26.79 -24.77 -13.91
N GLN A 9 27.87 -25.50 -13.75
CA GLN A 9 28.09 -26.36 -12.58
C GLN A 9 28.09 -25.55 -11.25
N SER A 10 28.55 -24.31 -11.29
CA SER A 10 28.66 -23.42 -10.12
C SER A 10 27.32 -23.11 -9.47
N ILE A 11 26.25 -23.11 -10.23
CA ILE A 11 24.87 -22.80 -9.74
C ILE A 11 23.98 -24.04 -9.66
N ARG A 12 24.51 -25.21 -10.03
CA ARG A 12 23.74 -26.44 -10.01
C ARG A 12 23.66 -27.02 -8.60
N LEU A 13 22.43 -27.34 -8.18
CA LEU A 13 22.23 -28.08 -6.93
C LEU A 13 22.94 -29.44 -6.96
N ARG A 14 23.75 -29.73 -5.94
CA ARG A 14 24.48 -31.00 -5.81
C ARG A 14 23.58 -32.13 -5.31
N LYS A 15 22.48 -31.83 -4.69
CA LYS A 15 21.49 -32.78 -4.19
C LYS A 15 20.10 -32.38 -4.69
N PRO A 16 19.23 -33.35 -5.01
CA PRO A 16 17.83 -33.07 -5.29
C PRO A 16 17.18 -32.32 -4.14
N LEU A 17 16.16 -31.54 -4.46
CA LEU A 17 15.30 -30.92 -3.40
C LEU A 17 14.64 -32.06 -2.60
N ALA A 18 14.54 -31.86 -1.29
CA ALA A 18 13.81 -32.77 -0.39
C ALA A 18 12.29 -32.50 -0.49
N LEU A 19 11.72 -32.88 -1.62
CA LEU A 19 10.29 -32.78 -1.88
C LEU A 19 9.65 -34.17 -1.83
N PRO A 20 8.36 -34.29 -1.50
CA PRO A 20 7.63 -35.53 -1.66
C PRO A 20 7.74 -36.07 -3.08
N ALA A 21 7.96 -37.37 -3.23
CA ALA A 21 8.12 -38.01 -4.55
C ALA A 21 6.83 -37.93 -5.38
N GLU A 22 5.69 -37.95 -4.71
CA GLU A 22 4.37 -37.89 -5.32
C GLU A 22 3.55 -36.77 -4.67
N GLY A 23 2.70 -36.12 -5.46
CA GLY A 23 1.74 -35.14 -4.99
C GLY A 23 0.58 -35.83 -4.27
N MET A 24 -0.11 -35.10 -3.39
CA MET A 24 -1.35 -35.57 -2.79
C MET A 24 -2.44 -35.67 -3.85
N SER A 25 -3.31 -36.67 -3.71
CA SER A 25 -4.59 -36.67 -4.42
C SER A 25 -5.47 -35.51 -3.94
N GLU A 26 -6.46 -35.11 -4.75
CA GLU A 26 -7.39 -34.05 -4.39
C GLU A 26 -8.10 -34.33 -3.06
N TYR A 27 -8.46 -35.58 -2.82
CA TYR A 27 -9.10 -36.01 -1.57
C TYR A 27 -8.16 -35.84 -0.35
N GLU A 28 -6.92 -36.29 -0.46
CA GLU A 28 -5.91 -36.15 0.59
C GLU A 28 -5.58 -34.68 0.85
N PHE A 29 -5.44 -33.89 -0.21
CA PHE A 29 -5.19 -32.45 -0.10
C PHE A 29 -6.34 -31.75 0.61
N ALA A 30 -7.59 -32.02 0.25
CA ALA A 30 -8.76 -31.45 0.89
C ALA A 30 -8.83 -31.81 2.39
N ALA A 31 -8.50 -33.04 2.76
CA ALA A 31 -8.42 -33.48 4.15
C ALA A 31 -7.30 -32.75 4.91
N HIS A 32 -6.12 -32.66 4.31
CA HIS A 32 -4.97 -31.98 4.89
C HIS A 32 -5.21 -30.47 5.10
N ILE A 33 -5.81 -29.79 4.12
CA ILE A 33 -6.15 -28.36 4.26
C ILE A 33 -7.19 -28.14 5.36
N ARG A 34 -8.15 -29.04 5.50
CA ARG A 34 -9.13 -28.96 6.60
C ARG A 34 -8.44 -29.13 7.96
N GLU A 35 -7.54 -30.09 8.08
CA GLU A 35 -6.75 -30.28 9.31
C GLU A 35 -5.91 -29.04 9.66
N LEU A 36 -5.28 -28.40 8.66
CA LEU A 36 -4.55 -27.15 8.87
C LEU A 36 -5.49 -26.00 9.28
N ALA A 37 -6.65 -25.90 8.67
CA ALA A 37 -7.65 -24.88 8.99
C ALA A 37 -8.15 -25.02 10.43
N ASP A 38 -8.38 -26.25 10.90
CA ASP A 38 -8.85 -26.54 12.25
C ASP A 38 -7.84 -26.19 13.35
N ARG A 39 -6.58 -25.97 13.00
CA ARG A 39 -5.56 -25.47 13.93
C ARG A 39 -5.67 -23.96 14.18
N ASN A 40 -6.36 -23.23 13.32
CA ASN A 40 -6.61 -21.81 13.53
C ASN A 40 -7.68 -21.61 14.60
N GLN A 41 -7.37 -20.77 15.57
CA GLN A 41 -8.30 -20.40 16.62
C GLN A 41 -8.77 -18.97 16.35
N PRO A 42 -10.04 -18.76 15.96
CA PRO A 42 -10.55 -17.41 15.73
C PRO A 42 -10.76 -16.70 17.06
N TYR A 43 -10.02 -15.62 17.25
CA TYR A 43 -10.16 -14.70 18.37
C TYR A 43 -10.78 -13.38 17.93
N ARG A 44 -11.36 -12.65 18.86
CA ARG A 44 -11.71 -11.24 18.62
C ARG A 44 -10.41 -10.44 18.57
N SER A 45 -10.15 -9.82 17.43
CA SER A 45 -8.94 -8.99 17.25
C SER A 45 -9.11 -7.62 17.88
N PHE A 46 -8.09 -7.19 18.63
CA PHE A 46 -7.94 -5.84 19.20
C PHE A 46 -6.59 -5.23 18.79
N ILE A 47 -6.00 -5.71 17.70
CA ILE A 47 -4.71 -5.22 17.21
C ILE A 47 -4.79 -3.74 16.84
N GLY A 48 -5.92 -3.30 16.26
CA GLY A 48 -6.03 -1.93 15.74
C GLY A 48 -5.14 -1.69 14.53
N MET A 49 -4.53 -0.50 14.43
CA MET A 49 -3.54 -0.14 13.40
C MET A 49 -4.02 -0.37 11.96
N GLY A 50 -5.29 -0.10 11.66
CA GLY A 50 -5.88 -0.33 10.34
C GLY A 50 -6.45 -1.74 10.10
N TYR A 51 -6.15 -2.72 10.95
CA TYR A 51 -6.61 -4.11 10.82
C TYR A 51 -7.94 -4.32 11.55
N TYR A 52 -8.97 -3.65 11.08
CA TYR A 52 -10.31 -3.76 11.65
C TYR A 52 -11.14 -4.76 10.87
N PRO A 53 -11.99 -5.58 11.55
CA PRO A 53 -12.89 -6.48 10.85
C PRO A 53 -13.92 -5.70 10.03
N SER A 54 -14.24 -6.21 8.85
CA SER A 54 -15.26 -5.67 7.96
C SER A 54 -16.45 -6.61 7.87
N ALA A 55 -17.66 -6.06 7.86
CA ALA A 55 -18.86 -6.83 7.56
C ALA A 55 -19.01 -6.96 6.03
N VAL A 56 -18.69 -8.12 5.49
CA VAL A 56 -18.82 -8.40 4.05
C VAL A 56 -20.19 -9.02 3.79
N PRO A 57 -21.07 -8.38 2.98
CA PRO A 57 -22.35 -8.99 2.59
C PRO A 57 -22.14 -10.31 1.86
N ALA A 58 -22.96 -11.31 2.15
CA ALA A 58 -22.85 -12.65 1.55
C ALA A 58 -22.96 -12.62 0.00
N VAL A 59 -23.72 -11.68 -0.54
CA VAL A 59 -23.83 -11.48 -1.99
C VAL A 59 -22.50 -11.04 -2.62
N VAL A 60 -21.71 -10.23 -1.92
CA VAL A 60 -20.37 -9.81 -2.37
C VAL A 60 -19.41 -10.99 -2.34
N THR A 61 -19.41 -11.76 -1.25
CA THR A 61 -18.59 -12.97 -1.14
C THR A 61 -18.88 -13.92 -2.31
N ARG A 62 -20.15 -14.26 -2.54
CA ARG A 62 -20.55 -15.20 -3.59
C ARG A 62 -20.28 -14.68 -5.00
N ASN A 63 -20.66 -13.43 -5.29
CA ASN A 63 -20.67 -12.92 -6.66
C ASN A 63 -19.35 -12.30 -7.09
N VAL A 64 -18.48 -11.93 -6.15
CA VAL A 64 -17.17 -11.34 -6.43
C VAL A 64 -16.05 -12.27 -6.00
N PHE A 65 -15.93 -12.58 -4.72
CA PHE A 65 -14.77 -13.35 -4.22
C PHE A 65 -14.75 -14.81 -4.67
N GLU A 66 -15.92 -15.45 -4.84
CA GLU A 66 -16.03 -16.82 -5.31
C GLU A 66 -16.12 -16.92 -6.84
N ASN A 67 -16.21 -15.80 -7.54
CA ASN A 67 -16.38 -15.79 -9.00
C ASN A 67 -15.02 -15.87 -9.71
N PRO A 68 -14.76 -16.95 -10.49
CA PRO A 68 -13.49 -17.15 -11.19
C PRO A 68 -13.14 -16.02 -12.14
N ALA A 69 -14.10 -15.31 -12.71
CA ALA A 69 -13.87 -14.16 -13.56
C ALA A 69 -13.10 -13.03 -12.84
N TRP A 70 -13.23 -12.94 -11.52
CA TRP A 70 -12.51 -11.95 -10.70
C TRP A 70 -11.18 -12.48 -10.20
N TYR A 71 -11.12 -13.64 -9.56
CA TYR A 71 -9.89 -14.09 -8.93
C TYR A 71 -8.88 -14.74 -9.89
N THR A 72 -9.30 -15.15 -11.09
CA THR A 72 -8.37 -15.66 -12.12
C THR A 72 -7.89 -14.59 -13.08
N SER A 73 -8.41 -13.38 -13.01
CA SER A 73 -8.03 -12.29 -13.89
C SER A 73 -6.61 -11.82 -13.60
N TYR A 74 -5.87 -11.63 -14.67
CA TYR A 74 -4.52 -11.09 -14.62
C TYR A 74 -4.52 -9.56 -14.62
N THR A 75 -3.36 -8.95 -14.31
CA THR A 75 -3.18 -7.50 -14.45
C THR A 75 -3.50 -7.06 -15.87
N PRO A 76 -4.28 -5.98 -16.08
CA PRO A 76 -4.79 -5.61 -17.41
C PRO A 76 -3.72 -4.91 -18.26
N TYR A 77 -2.61 -5.57 -18.54
CA TYR A 77 -1.57 -5.05 -19.44
C TYR A 77 -2.05 -4.89 -20.89
N GLN A 78 -3.00 -5.73 -21.30
CA GLN A 78 -3.61 -5.68 -22.64
C GLN A 78 -5.06 -5.22 -22.48
N ALA A 79 -5.32 -3.98 -22.87
CA ALA A 79 -6.63 -3.36 -22.75
C ALA A 79 -7.69 -4.13 -23.56
N GLU A 80 -7.33 -4.72 -24.69
CA GLU A 80 -8.22 -5.42 -25.61
C GLU A 80 -8.92 -6.61 -24.98
N ILE A 81 -8.24 -7.32 -24.07
CA ILE A 81 -8.77 -8.50 -23.39
C ILE A 81 -9.22 -8.22 -21.95
N SER A 82 -9.08 -6.99 -21.50
CA SER A 82 -9.34 -6.59 -20.11
C SER A 82 -10.33 -5.44 -19.99
N GLN A 83 -11.18 -5.22 -20.99
CA GLN A 83 -12.07 -4.05 -21.06
C GLN A 83 -13.02 -3.95 -19.86
N GLY A 84 -13.67 -5.04 -19.48
CA GLY A 84 -14.57 -5.05 -18.30
C GLY A 84 -13.83 -4.76 -16.98
N ARG A 85 -12.61 -5.22 -16.84
CA ARG A 85 -11.77 -4.91 -15.67
C ARG A 85 -11.36 -3.44 -15.66
N LEU A 86 -10.98 -2.89 -16.77
CA LEU A 86 -10.67 -1.45 -16.90
C LEU A 86 -11.87 -0.57 -16.58
N GLU A 87 -13.07 -0.96 -17.02
CA GLU A 87 -14.31 -0.29 -16.65
C GLU A 87 -14.56 -0.35 -15.13
N ALA A 88 -14.35 -1.50 -14.51
CA ALA A 88 -14.46 -1.65 -13.05
C ALA A 88 -13.46 -0.76 -12.29
N LEU A 89 -12.21 -0.67 -12.74
CA LEU A 89 -11.19 0.20 -12.17
C LEU A 89 -11.57 1.68 -12.31
N LEU A 90 -12.10 2.08 -13.45
CA LEU A 90 -12.57 3.44 -13.68
C LEU A 90 -13.76 3.80 -12.78
N ASN A 91 -14.70 2.89 -12.62
CA ASN A 91 -15.84 3.05 -11.69
C ASN A 91 -15.36 3.19 -10.24
N PHE A 92 -14.39 2.37 -9.82
CA PHE A 92 -13.78 2.47 -8.49
C PHE A 92 -13.10 3.82 -8.28
N GLN A 93 -12.29 4.26 -9.23
CA GLN A 93 -11.65 5.58 -9.21
C GLN A 93 -12.67 6.71 -9.05
N THR A 94 -13.75 6.67 -9.83
CA THR A 94 -14.85 7.64 -9.74
C THR A 94 -15.53 7.63 -8.38
N ALA A 95 -15.75 6.43 -7.80
CA ALA A 95 -16.32 6.30 -6.47
C ALA A 95 -15.41 6.90 -5.38
N VAL A 96 -14.10 6.66 -5.45
CA VAL A 96 -13.13 7.23 -4.51
C VAL A 96 -13.11 8.76 -4.61
N ILE A 97 -13.07 9.32 -5.81
CA ILE A 97 -13.15 10.76 -6.03
C ILE A 97 -14.42 11.35 -5.41
N SER A 98 -15.57 10.71 -5.64
CA SER A 98 -16.85 11.16 -5.09
C SER A 98 -16.92 11.09 -3.56
N LEU A 99 -16.31 10.06 -2.94
CA LEU A 99 -16.30 9.87 -1.50
C LEU A 99 -15.33 10.83 -0.78
N THR A 100 -14.22 11.17 -1.40
CA THR A 100 -13.18 12.01 -0.80
C THR A 100 -13.34 13.49 -1.13
N GLY A 101 -14.07 13.82 -2.18
CA GLY A 101 -14.18 15.19 -2.69
C GLY A 101 -12.93 15.70 -3.40
N MET A 102 -11.98 14.83 -3.69
CA MET A 102 -10.77 15.18 -4.46
C MET A 102 -11.10 15.41 -5.94
N GLU A 103 -10.33 16.25 -6.63
CA GLU A 103 -10.53 16.52 -8.05
C GLU A 103 -10.08 15.35 -8.93
N ILE A 104 -9.04 14.65 -8.51
CA ILE A 104 -8.44 13.53 -9.23
C ILE A 104 -8.10 12.42 -8.23
N GLY A 105 -8.26 11.19 -8.65
CA GLY A 105 -7.81 9.99 -7.93
C GLY A 105 -7.22 8.98 -8.89
N ASN A 106 -6.42 8.05 -8.41
CA ASN A 106 -6.04 6.86 -9.15
C ASN A 106 -6.95 5.68 -8.79
N CYS A 107 -6.81 4.55 -9.47
CA CYS A 107 -7.63 3.38 -9.18
C CYS A 107 -7.21 2.71 -7.87
N SER A 108 -5.92 2.46 -7.69
CA SER A 108 -5.37 1.74 -6.55
C SER A 108 -3.85 1.73 -6.58
N LEU A 109 -3.26 1.60 -5.41
CA LEU A 109 -1.86 1.22 -5.21
C LEU A 109 -1.82 -0.12 -4.46
N LEU A 110 -0.63 -0.64 -4.17
CA LEU A 110 -0.48 -1.95 -3.52
C LEU A 110 -1.13 -1.99 -2.14
N ASP A 111 -0.82 -1.00 -1.30
CA ASP A 111 -1.33 -0.84 0.06
C ASP A 111 -1.21 0.63 0.51
N GLU A 112 -1.69 0.94 1.72
CA GLU A 112 -1.66 2.29 2.29
C GLU A 112 -0.23 2.81 2.53
N GLY A 113 0.69 1.96 2.97
CA GLY A 113 2.09 2.33 3.18
C GLY A 113 2.77 2.70 1.86
N THR A 114 2.53 1.90 0.81
CA THR A 114 3.02 2.19 -0.54
C THR A 114 2.37 3.46 -1.09
N ALA A 115 1.07 3.68 -0.86
CA ALA A 115 0.38 4.88 -1.28
C ALA A 115 1.01 6.15 -0.67
N ALA A 116 1.31 6.12 0.64
CA ALA A 116 2.01 7.21 1.32
C ALA A 116 3.42 7.44 0.74
N ALA A 117 4.16 6.37 0.45
CA ALA A 117 5.50 6.48 -0.14
C ALA A 117 5.48 6.99 -1.59
N GLU A 118 4.49 6.62 -2.38
CA GLU A 118 4.29 7.17 -3.74
C GLU A 118 3.89 8.65 -3.68
N ALA A 119 3.05 9.05 -2.71
CA ALA A 119 2.73 10.45 -2.48
C ALA A 119 3.98 11.25 -2.08
N MET A 120 4.82 10.73 -1.18
CA MET A 120 6.13 11.32 -0.84
C MET A 120 6.98 11.53 -2.09
N ALA A 121 7.16 10.50 -2.91
CA ALA A 121 7.97 10.56 -4.13
C ALA A 121 7.41 11.57 -5.14
N MET A 122 6.09 11.62 -5.29
CA MET A 122 5.41 12.58 -6.15
C MET A 122 5.62 14.01 -5.66
N MET A 123 5.39 14.31 -4.38
CA MET A 123 5.62 15.63 -3.79
C MET A 123 7.08 16.06 -3.95
N PHE A 124 8.03 15.14 -3.72
CA PHE A 124 9.46 15.40 -3.91
C PHE A 124 9.81 15.76 -5.35
N SER A 125 9.18 15.10 -6.31
CA SER A 125 9.39 15.35 -7.74
C SER A 125 8.75 16.66 -8.22
N LEU A 126 7.67 17.08 -7.58
CA LEU A 126 6.92 18.30 -7.91
C LEU A 126 7.53 19.59 -7.32
N ARG A 127 8.64 19.50 -6.58
CA ARG A 127 9.30 20.68 -6.03
C ARG A 127 9.64 21.68 -7.12
N SER A 128 9.42 22.96 -6.83
CA SER A 128 9.84 24.05 -7.73
C SER A 128 11.35 24.05 -7.96
N ARG A 129 11.80 24.68 -9.04
CA ARG A 129 13.25 24.81 -9.30
C ARG A 129 14.00 25.52 -8.15
N ASP A 130 13.34 26.47 -7.50
CA ASP A 130 13.92 27.19 -6.38
C ASP A 130 14.01 26.31 -5.13
N ALA A 131 12.97 25.54 -4.82
CA ALA A 131 12.97 24.55 -3.74
C ALA A 131 14.10 23.51 -3.91
N VAL A 132 14.35 23.07 -5.14
CA VAL A 132 15.46 22.16 -5.45
C VAL A 132 16.83 22.85 -5.23
N ARG A 133 17.00 24.10 -5.65
CA ARG A 133 18.24 24.85 -5.44
C ARG A 133 18.50 25.13 -3.95
N GLU A 134 17.44 25.36 -3.19
CA GLU A 134 17.51 25.59 -1.74
C GLU A 134 17.72 24.29 -0.95
N GLY A 135 17.68 23.13 -1.61
CA GLY A 135 17.85 21.83 -0.96
C GLY A 135 16.70 21.47 -0.04
N ARG A 136 15.46 21.86 -0.37
CA ARG A 136 14.28 21.49 0.39
C ARG A 136 14.03 19.98 0.21
N ASN A 137 14.49 19.18 1.15
CA ASN A 137 14.42 17.73 1.13
C ASN A 137 13.76 17.15 2.38
N GLN A 138 13.10 17.98 3.21
CA GLN A 138 12.42 17.54 4.41
C GLN A 138 10.96 17.22 4.11
N LEU A 139 10.49 16.09 4.64
CA LEU A 139 9.08 15.69 4.65
C LEU A 139 8.61 15.60 6.09
N PHE A 140 7.59 16.38 6.43
CA PHE A 140 6.92 16.23 7.71
C PHE A 140 6.03 14.97 7.69
N VAL A 141 6.05 14.21 8.77
CA VAL A 141 5.20 13.03 8.97
C VAL A 141 4.59 13.10 10.37
N ASP A 142 3.26 13.13 10.45
CA ASP A 142 2.59 13.09 11.75
C ASP A 142 2.97 11.83 12.51
N ARG A 143 3.39 11.97 13.78
CA ARG A 143 3.74 10.84 14.66
C ARG A 143 2.59 9.85 14.87
N ASN A 144 1.37 10.26 14.59
CA ASN A 144 0.15 9.46 14.75
C ASN A 144 -0.26 8.70 13.47
N ILE A 145 0.62 8.54 12.50
CA ILE A 145 0.42 7.59 11.41
C ILE A 145 0.65 6.14 11.90
N PHE A 146 0.18 5.16 11.16
CA PHE A 146 0.47 3.77 11.49
C PHE A 146 1.98 3.47 11.40
N PRO A 147 2.54 2.71 12.36
CA PRO A 147 3.97 2.42 12.38
C PRO A 147 4.44 1.70 11.11
N GLN A 148 3.65 0.79 10.55
CA GLN A 148 3.99 0.11 9.29
C GLN A 148 4.09 1.10 8.11
N THR A 149 3.28 2.15 8.08
CA THR A 149 3.38 3.21 7.07
C THR A 149 4.67 4.02 7.25
N LEU A 150 5.01 4.34 8.49
CA LEU A 150 6.27 5.03 8.80
C LEU A 150 7.50 4.21 8.37
N ASP A 151 7.49 2.90 8.62
CA ASP A 151 8.60 2.01 8.22
C ASP A 151 8.79 1.98 6.69
N VAL A 152 7.71 1.99 5.93
CA VAL A 152 7.75 2.08 4.47
C VAL A 152 8.30 3.43 4.02
N LEU A 153 7.86 4.54 4.64
CA LEU A 153 8.37 5.87 4.35
C LEU A 153 9.86 5.99 4.63
N LEU A 154 10.34 5.48 5.78
CA LEU A 154 11.76 5.45 6.14
C LEU A 154 12.59 4.71 5.09
N THR A 155 12.13 3.51 4.71
CA THR A 155 12.82 2.69 3.71
C THR A 155 12.88 3.38 2.33
N ARG A 156 11.78 4.02 1.94
CA ARG A 156 11.66 4.65 0.61
C ARG A 156 12.28 6.05 0.54
N SER A 157 12.45 6.74 1.66
CA SER A 157 13.07 8.07 1.72
C SER A 157 14.59 8.04 1.54
N GLU A 158 15.25 7.01 2.07
CA GLU A 158 16.72 6.90 2.10
C GLU A 158 17.38 7.02 0.71
N PRO A 159 16.96 6.30 -0.34
CA PRO A 159 17.58 6.37 -1.67
C PRO A 159 17.45 7.75 -2.33
N PHE A 160 16.45 8.54 -1.94
CA PHE A 160 16.21 9.89 -2.47
C PHE A 160 16.89 11.00 -1.65
N GLY A 161 17.49 10.65 -0.51
CA GLY A 161 18.05 11.63 0.43
C GLY A 161 16.97 12.53 1.06
N ILE A 162 15.75 11.99 1.23
CA ILE A 162 14.65 12.68 1.92
C ILE A 162 14.83 12.51 3.42
N GLU A 163 14.80 13.63 4.14
CA GLU A 163 14.83 13.66 5.60
C GLU A 163 13.39 13.67 6.13
N LEU A 164 13.03 12.65 6.93
CA LEU A 164 11.72 12.60 7.57
C LEU A 164 11.76 13.33 8.92
N ILE A 165 10.86 14.28 9.10
CA ILE A 165 10.61 14.97 10.37
C ILE A 165 9.34 14.38 10.97
N VAL A 166 9.48 13.56 12.00
CA VAL A 166 8.34 12.90 12.68
C VAL A 166 8.01 13.67 13.95
N ASP A 167 6.88 14.37 13.94
CA ASP A 167 6.44 15.18 15.08
C ASP A 167 4.91 15.28 15.16
N ASP A 168 4.38 16.01 16.15
CA ASP A 168 2.94 16.24 16.28
C ASP A 168 2.50 17.35 15.31
N TYR A 169 1.51 17.03 14.49
CA TYR A 169 1.02 17.94 13.46
C TYR A 169 0.38 19.22 14.04
N ASP A 170 -0.21 19.15 15.23
CA ASP A 170 -0.85 20.31 15.87
C ASP A 170 0.17 21.26 16.51
N GLU A 171 1.39 20.77 16.82
CA GLU A 171 2.43 21.54 17.50
C GLU A 171 3.56 21.96 16.54
N TYR A 172 3.63 21.37 15.34
CA TYR A 172 4.72 21.59 14.41
C TYR A 172 4.58 22.92 13.65
N GLU A 173 5.64 23.71 13.66
CA GLU A 173 5.74 24.93 12.88
C GLU A 173 6.56 24.71 11.60
N PHE A 174 5.89 24.81 10.45
CA PHE A 174 6.55 24.69 9.15
C PHE A 174 7.56 25.80 8.93
N THR A 175 8.79 25.42 8.62
CA THR A 175 9.94 26.33 8.46
C THR A 175 10.12 26.80 7.02
N GLY A 176 9.55 26.08 6.05
CA GLY A 176 9.74 26.26 4.60
C GLY A 176 10.89 25.42 4.04
N ARG A 177 11.47 24.52 4.83
CA ARG A 177 12.43 23.51 4.36
C ARG A 177 11.71 22.22 3.94
N GLU A 178 10.49 22.06 4.38
CA GLU A 178 9.64 20.93 4.06
C GLU A 178 9.04 21.12 2.65
N PHE A 179 9.14 20.07 1.83
CA PHE A 179 8.46 20.03 0.55
C PHE A 179 7.05 19.47 0.63
N GLY A 180 6.74 18.76 1.71
CA GLY A 180 5.43 18.17 1.93
C GLY A 180 5.21 17.69 3.35
N ALA A 181 3.97 17.29 3.62
CA ALA A 181 3.52 16.71 4.88
C ALA A 181 2.60 15.52 4.63
N ILE A 182 2.70 14.51 5.48
CA ILE A 182 1.82 13.35 5.49
C ILE A 182 1.08 13.29 6.84
N VAL A 183 -0.24 13.22 6.78
CA VAL A 183 -1.11 13.03 7.92
C VAL A 183 -2.03 11.83 7.69
N GLN A 184 -2.57 11.25 8.76
CA GLN A 184 -3.48 10.13 8.69
C GLN A 184 -4.83 10.47 9.31
N TYR A 185 -5.91 10.12 8.62
CA TYR A 185 -7.28 10.37 9.05
C TYR A 185 -8.13 9.09 8.91
N PRO A 186 -8.73 8.57 9.98
CA PRO A 186 -8.41 8.88 11.38
C PRO A 186 -6.98 8.54 11.75
N ALA A 187 -6.43 9.20 12.78
CA ALA A 187 -5.08 8.92 13.27
C ALA A 187 -4.96 7.53 13.90
N ALA A 188 -3.74 7.04 14.13
CA ALA A 188 -3.48 5.72 14.72
C ALA A 188 -4.09 5.55 16.13
N ASP A 189 -4.25 6.65 16.87
CA ASP A 189 -4.93 6.70 18.17
C ASP A 189 -6.46 6.81 18.08
N GLY A 190 -7.02 6.81 16.84
CA GLY A 190 -8.44 6.91 16.56
C GLY A 190 -9.00 8.33 16.59
N ARG A 191 -8.18 9.35 16.81
CA ARG A 191 -8.64 10.74 16.79
C ARG A 191 -9.00 11.19 15.37
N VAL A 192 -10.09 11.96 15.31
CA VAL A 192 -10.57 12.66 14.11
C VAL A 192 -10.28 14.13 14.32
N ARG A 193 -9.36 14.68 13.52
CA ARG A 193 -8.89 16.06 13.65
C ARG A 193 -9.35 16.91 12.48
N ASN A 194 -9.44 18.23 12.70
CA ASN A 194 -9.59 19.19 11.62
C ASN A 194 -8.19 19.70 11.22
N TYR A 195 -7.74 19.31 10.04
CA TYR A 195 -6.43 19.70 9.54
C TYR A 195 -6.41 21.02 8.73
N ALA A 196 -7.53 21.75 8.64
CA ALA A 196 -7.66 22.90 7.75
C ALA A 196 -6.62 24.01 8.02
N ASP A 197 -6.48 24.42 9.30
CA ASP A 197 -5.58 25.53 9.67
C ASP A 197 -4.10 25.14 9.48
N SER A 198 -3.73 23.96 9.92
CA SER A 198 -2.35 23.46 9.79
C SER A 198 -1.99 23.19 8.32
N THR A 199 -2.93 22.71 7.51
CA THR A 199 -2.77 22.56 6.06
C THR A 199 -2.55 23.92 5.38
N ALA A 200 -3.34 24.93 5.77
CA ALA A 200 -3.15 26.30 5.27
C ALA A 200 -1.76 26.85 5.64
N ALA A 201 -1.29 26.58 6.87
CA ALA A 201 0.07 26.98 7.31
C ALA A 201 1.17 26.27 6.50
N ALA A 202 1.03 24.96 6.24
CA ALA A 202 1.94 24.21 5.39
C ALA A 202 1.99 24.76 3.96
N HIS A 203 0.83 25.00 3.36
CA HIS A 203 0.71 25.59 2.01
C HIS A 203 1.33 26.99 1.93
N ALA A 204 1.17 27.82 2.97
CA ALA A 204 1.77 29.15 3.03
C ALA A 204 3.32 29.11 3.01
N LYS A 205 3.91 27.99 3.41
CA LYS A 205 5.36 27.71 3.34
C LYS A 205 5.78 26.95 2.09
N GLY A 206 4.82 26.62 1.21
CA GLY A 206 5.07 25.91 -0.03
C GLY A 206 5.19 24.38 0.11
N ALA A 207 4.78 23.82 1.25
CA ALA A 207 4.68 22.37 1.45
C ALA A 207 3.33 21.86 0.95
N LEU A 208 3.34 20.72 0.24
CA LEU A 208 2.12 19.99 -0.13
C LEU A 208 1.65 19.13 1.05
N VAL A 209 0.35 18.83 1.15
CA VAL A 209 -0.19 17.99 2.24
C VAL A 209 -0.99 16.83 1.64
N THR A 210 -0.80 15.65 2.19
CA THR A 210 -1.53 14.42 1.81
C THR A 210 -1.92 13.63 3.07
#